data_508418e3093f8fdbae54e0fc4d8bc12f
#
_entry.id   508418e3093f8fdbae54e0fc4d8bc12f
#
_cell.length_a   1.000
_cell.length_b   1.000
_cell.length_c   1.000
_cell.angle_alpha   90.00
_cell.angle_beta   90.00
_cell.angle_gamma   90.00
#
_symmetry.space_group_name_H-M   'P 1'
#
loop_
_entity.id
_entity.type
_entity.pdbx_description
1 polymer ?
#
loop_
_entity_poly.entity_id
_entity_poly.type
_entity_poly.pdbx_seq_one_letter_code
_entity_poly.pdbx_strand_id
1 'polypeptide(L)'
;RTRADIRNLSGVFPTDDATLDKFCRLYVKTAQSAELLALWNVGAEREVIRGCDATRFTELRALEPYYHARPWSAALAGKRVLVVHPFRRTILAQYKKRTQLFPGKDVLPELACLTVIQAVQGLGGQDTGYADWFDALTEMERRMDAVDYDVAIVGAGAYSLPLAAHARDTGHAAIQMSGATQLLFGIKGK
;
A
#
# COMPACT_ATOMS: atom_id res chain seq x y z
N ARG A 1 21.27 -1.96 4.29
CA ARG A 1 20.53 -1.76 5.55
C ARG A 1 20.86 -2.88 6.52
N THR A 2 20.97 -2.57 7.79
CA THR A 2 21.18 -3.58 8.85
C THR A 2 19.86 -4.32 9.15
N ARG A 3 19.96 -5.48 9.84
CA ARG A 3 18.77 -6.21 10.32
C ARG A 3 17.91 -5.34 11.26
N ALA A 4 18.58 -4.53 12.09
CA ALA A 4 17.91 -3.57 12.96
C ALA A 4 17.10 -2.54 12.17
N ASP A 5 17.66 -2.01 11.08
CA ASP A 5 16.92 -1.08 10.21
C ASP A 5 15.70 -1.75 9.57
N ILE A 6 15.83 -2.98 9.09
CA ILE A 6 14.72 -3.73 8.50
C ILE A 6 13.61 -3.94 9.53
N ARG A 7 13.96 -4.33 10.77
CA ARG A 7 12.99 -4.49 11.85
C ARG A 7 12.33 -3.15 12.21
N ASN A 8 13.12 -2.11 12.43
CA ASN A 8 12.65 -0.85 13.00
C ASN A 8 11.94 0.04 11.98
N LEU A 9 12.39 0.05 10.72
CA LEU A 9 11.87 0.95 9.68
C LEU A 9 10.87 0.26 8.74
N SER A 10 11.02 -1.06 8.53
CA SER A 10 10.13 -1.83 7.64
C SER A 10 9.16 -2.73 8.41
N GLY A 11 9.43 -2.98 9.70
CA GLY A 11 8.56 -3.80 10.55
C GLY A 11 8.58 -5.29 10.22
N VAL A 12 9.64 -5.80 9.56
CA VAL A 12 9.81 -7.24 9.27
C VAL A 12 10.34 -7.95 10.50
N PHE A 13 9.74 -9.08 10.86
CA PHE A 13 10.11 -9.88 12.01
C PHE A 13 9.76 -11.38 11.82
N PRO A 14 10.58 -12.31 12.42
CA PRO A 14 11.92 -12.05 12.93
C PRO A 14 12.88 -11.62 11.79
N THR A 15 14.11 -11.22 12.12
CA THR A 15 15.12 -10.81 11.13
C THR A 15 16.25 -11.83 10.98
N ASP A 16 15.92 -13.12 11.09
CA ASP A 16 16.82 -14.21 10.73
C ASP A 16 16.97 -14.36 9.21
N ASP A 17 17.97 -15.13 8.76
CA ASP A 17 18.28 -15.28 7.34
C ASP A 17 17.13 -15.90 6.56
N ALA A 18 16.45 -16.91 7.09
CA ALA A 18 15.36 -17.60 6.40
C ALA A 18 14.18 -16.69 6.17
N THR A 19 13.81 -15.90 7.19
CA THR A 19 12.72 -14.91 7.10
C THR A 19 13.05 -13.80 6.10
N LEU A 20 14.27 -13.27 6.15
CA LEU A 20 14.71 -12.20 5.25
C LEU A 20 14.80 -12.68 3.80
N ASP A 21 15.32 -13.87 3.56
CA ASP A 21 15.36 -14.46 2.22
C ASP A 21 13.96 -14.69 1.65
N LYS A 22 13.04 -15.22 2.46
CA LYS A 22 11.64 -15.39 2.06
C LYS A 22 10.98 -14.05 1.73
N PHE A 23 11.21 -13.03 2.57
CA PHE A 23 10.73 -11.68 2.37
C PHE A 23 11.26 -11.06 1.06
N CYS A 24 12.57 -11.14 0.81
CA CYS A 24 13.18 -10.61 -0.41
C CYS A 24 12.63 -11.29 -1.66
N ARG A 25 12.49 -12.62 -1.66
CA ARG A 25 11.91 -13.36 -2.78
C ARG A 25 10.46 -12.95 -3.06
N LEU A 26 9.65 -12.81 -2.00
CA LEU A 26 8.27 -12.33 -2.13
C LEU A 26 8.22 -10.94 -2.75
N TYR A 27 9.04 -10.01 -2.26
CA TYR A 27 9.07 -8.62 -2.72
C TYR A 27 9.47 -8.51 -4.19
N VAL A 28 10.53 -9.19 -4.60
CA VAL A 28 10.99 -9.20 -5.99
C VAL A 28 9.90 -9.77 -6.91
N LYS A 29 9.36 -10.95 -6.57
CA LYS A 29 8.28 -11.59 -7.34
C LYS A 29 7.06 -10.67 -7.47
N THR A 30 6.67 -10.02 -6.38
CA THR A 30 5.50 -9.14 -6.35
C THR A 30 5.72 -7.88 -7.20
N ALA A 31 6.91 -7.26 -7.09
CA ALA A 31 7.25 -6.10 -7.91
C ALA A 31 7.27 -6.45 -9.42
N GLN A 32 7.83 -7.60 -9.78
CA GLN A 32 7.89 -8.09 -11.17
C GLN A 32 6.51 -8.42 -11.76
N SER A 33 5.53 -8.67 -10.91
CA SER A 33 4.16 -8.96 -11.35
C SER A 33 3.25 -7.71 -11.44
N ALA A 34 3.75 -6.52 -11.09
CA ALA A 34 3.00 -5.29 -11.19
C ALA A 34 2.80 -4.86 -12.65
N GLU A 35 1.63 -4.33 -12.99
CA GLU A 35 1.35 -3.77 -14.34
C GLU A 35 2.00 -2.40 -14.53
N LEU A 36 2.12 -1.64 -13.44
CA LEU A 36 2.78 -0.34 -13.39
C LEU A 36 3.62 -0.25 -12.13
N LEU A 37 4.91 0.02 -12.28
CA LEU A 37 5.85 0.17 -11.17
C LEU A 37 6.43 1.59 -11.17
N ALA A 38 6.26 2.29 -10.06
CA ALA A 38 6.88 3.60 -9.86
C ALA A 38 8.28 3.43 -9.24
N LEU A 39 9.26 4.08 -9.82
CA LEU A 39 10.67 3.92 -9.48
C LEU A 39 11.19 5.05 -8.59
N TRP A 40 12.03 4.68 -7.62
CA TRP A 40 12.83 5.61 -6.81
C TRP A 40 14.13 6.03 -7.51
N ASN A 41 14.49 5.35 -8.59
CA ASN A 41 15.76 5.52 -9.31
C ASN A 41 17.00 5.24 -8.44
N VAL A 42 16.90 4.25 -7.54
CA VAL A 42 18.03 3.77 -6.72
C VAL A 42 18.68 2.54 -7.37
N GLY A 43 19.98 2.36 -7.12
CA GLY A 43 20.76 1.31 -7.82
C GLY A 43 20.21 -0.10 -7.69
N ALA A 44 19.65 -0.46 -6.52
CA ALA A 44 19.09 -1.78 -6.26
C ALA A 44 17.84 -2.12 -7.10
N GLU A 45 17.11 -1.12 -7.60
CA GLU A 45 15.93 -1.36 -8.45
C GLU A 45 16.28 -2.00 -9.78
N ARG A 46 17.50 -1.82 -10.28
CA ARG A 46 17.94 -2.39 -11.56
C ARG A 46 17.84 -3.91 -11.60
N GLU A 47 18.09 -4.57 -10.48
CA GLU A 47 17.96 -6.03 -10.37
C GLU A 47 16.49 -6.49 -10.45
N VAL A 48 15.60 -5.73 -9.81
CA VAL A 48 14.15 -6.00 -9.84
C VAL A 48 13.61 -5.77 -11.25
N ILE A 49 13.99 -4.66 -11.88
CA ILE A 49 13.51 -4.23 -13.22
C ILE A 49 13.85 -5.26 -14.30
N ARG A 50 15.00 -5.93 -14.23
CA ARG A 50 15.42 -6.95 -15.22
C ARG A 50 14.43 -8.09 -15.40
N GLY A 51 13.58 -8.36 -14.40
CA GLY A 51 12.55 -9.42 -14.49
C GLY A 51 11.13 -8.88 -14.75
N CYS A 52 10.99 -7.61 -15.16
CA CYS A 52 9.70 -6.93 -15.31
C CYS A 52 9.32 -6.75 -16.78
N ASP A 53 9.27 -7.82 -17.57
CA ASP A 53 9.09 -7.74 -19.03
C ASP A 53 7.75 -7.10 -19.47
N ALA A 54 6.68 -7.33 -18.72
CA ALA A 54 5.34 -6.80 -19.01
C ALA A 54 5.01 -5.52 -18.22
N THR A 55 5.89 -5.08 -17.33
CA THR A 55 5.66 -3.94 -16.43
C THR A 55 5.94 -2.62 -17.13
N ARG A 56 5.04 -1.67 -16.99
CA ARG A 56 5.30 -0.26 -17.34
C ARG A 56 5.93 0.45 -16.16
N PHE A 57 6.78 1.44 -16.46
CA PHE A 57 7.47 2.21 -15.42
C PHE A 57 7.01 3.66 -15.42
N THR A 58 7.03 4.26 -14.24
CA THR A 58 6.71 5.68 -14.05
C THR A 58 7.49 6.26 -12.88
N GLU A 59 7.36 7.54 -12.64
CA GLU A 59 7.90 8.22 -11.46
C GLU A 59 6.95 8.09 -10.27
N LEU A 60 7.48 8.10 -9.03
CA LEU A 60 6.66 8.01 -7.81
C LEU A 60 5.56 9.07 -7.76
N ARG A 61 5.87 10.30 -8.17
CA ARG A 61 4.92 11.41 -8.17
C ARG A 61 3.71 11.18 -9.06
N ALA A 62 3.83 10.34 -10.09
CA ALA A 62 2.71 9.99 -10.96
C ALA A 62 1.61 9.21 -10.22
N LEU A 63 1.97 8.48 -9.15
CA LEU A 63 1.01 7.78 -8.30
C LEU A 63 0.30 8.70 -7.30
N GLU A 64 0.73 9.92 -7.12
CA GLU A 64 0.22 10.85 -6.12
C GLU A 64 -0.82 11.80 -6.75
N PRO A 65 -2.13 11.49 -6.64
CA PRO A 65 -3.16 12.14 -7.46
C PRO A 65 -3.34 13.63 -7.16
N TYR A 66 -3.00 14.08 -5.96
CA TYR A 66 -3.14 15.50 -5.56
C TYR A 66 -2.17 16.45 -6.30
N TYR A 67 -1.16 15.93 -6.99
CA TYR A 67 -0.27 16.75 -7.84
C TYR A 67 -0.78 16.95 -9.27
N HIS A 68 -1.82 16.22 -9.68
CA HIS A 68 -2.30 16.24 -11.06
C HIS A 68 -3.54 17.12 -11.22
N ALA A 69 -3.64 17.76 -12.38
CA ALA A 69 -4.83 18.52 -12.76
C ALA A 69 -6.03 17.59 -13.03
N ARG A 70 -5.75 16.39 -13.56
CA ARG A 70 -6.72 15.30 -13.75
C ARG A 70 -6.24 14.09 -12.95
N PRO A 71 -6.63 13.98 -11.68
CA PRO A 71 -6.15 12.89 -10.82
C PRO A 71 -6.75 11.55 -11.26
N TRP A 72 -5.93 10.51 -11.29
CA TRP A 72 -6.41 9.15 -11.57
C TRP A 72 -7.48 8.71 -10.55
N SER A 73 -7.39 9.22 -9.33
CA SER A 73 -8.31 8.90 -8.23
C SER A 73 -9.74 9.39 -8.47
N ALA A 74 -9.98 10.28 -9.43
CA ALA A 74 -11.33 10.63 -9.87
C ALA A 74 -12.12 9.41 -10.40
N ALA A 75 -11.42 8.40 -10.94
CA ALA A 75 -12.01 7.12 -11.36
C ALA A 75 -12.57 6.28 -10.21
N LEU A 76 -12.29 6.63 -8.97
CA LEU A 76 -12.87 5.98 -7.77
C LEU A 76 -14.32 6.42 -7.50
N ALA A 77 -14.84 7.42 -8.20
CA ALA A 77 -16.22 7.88 -8.04
C ALA A 77 -17.21 6.71 -8.19
N GLY A 78 -18.08 6.52 -7.20
CA GLY A 78 -19.08 5.45 -7.18
C GLY A 78 -18.50 4.03 -6.99
N LYS A 79 -17.21 3.85 -6.72
CA LYS A 79 -16.60 2.55 -6.46
C LYS A 79 -16.65 2.19 -4.98
N ARG A 80 -16.64 0.90 -4.68
CA ARG A 80 -16.39 0.35 -3.35
C ARG A 80 -14.88 0.31 -3.16
N VAL A 81 -14.35 1.12 -2.26
CA VAL A 81 -12.91 1.24 -2.04
C VAL A 81 -12.52 0.63 -0.71
N LEU A 82 -11.57 -0.28 -0.73
CA LEU A 82 -10.89 -0.81 0.44
C LEU A 82 -9.60 -0.05 0.66
N VAL A 83 -9.36 0.43 1.88
CA VAL A 83 -8.07 1.00 2.28
C VAL A 83 -7.44 0.13 3.35
N VAL A 84 -6.18 -0.28 3.17
CA VAL A 84 -5.40 -0.95 4.21
C VAL A 84 -4.36 0.03 4.73
N HIS A 85 -4.53 0.51 5.98
CA HIS A 85 -3.68 1.56 6.54
C HIS A 85 -3.71 1.55 8.07
N PRO A 86 -2.61 1.93 8.77
CA PRO A 86 -2.61 2.03 10.23
C PRO A 86 -3.60 3.04 10.83
N PHE A 87 -3.91 4.11 10.09
CA PHE A 87 -4.71 5.24 10.60
C PHE A 87 -6.21 5.11 10.28
N ARG A 88 -6.79 3.91 10.49
CA ARG A 88 -8.19 3.60 10.16
C ARG A 88 -9.17 4.67 10.63
N ARG A 89 -9.12 5.04 11.92
CA ARG A 89 -10.06 6.01 12.51
C ARG A 89 -9.93 7.39 11.87
N THR A 90 -8.69 7.84 11.66
CA THR A 90 -8.39 9.14 11.06
C THR A 90 -8.84 9.20 9.61
N ILE A 91 -8.58 8.16 8.82
CA ILE A 91 -9.02 8.07 7.42
C ILE A 91 -10.54 8.19 7.32
N LEU A 92 -11.28 7.43 8.12
CA LEU A 92 -12.76 7.50 8.13
C LEU A 92 -13.28 8.89 8.55
N ALA A 93 -12.62 9.54 9.51
CA ALA A 93 -12.98 10.89 9.93
C ALA A 93 -12.67 11.94 8.84
N GLN A 94 -11.53 11.84 8.19
CA GLN A 94 -11.10 12.74 7.11
C GLN A 94 -11.96 12.57 5.85
N TYR A 95 -12.33 11.35 5.50
CA TYR A 95 -13.21 11.11 4.35
C TYR A 95 -14.57 11.82 4.46
N LYS A 96 -15.13 11.95 5.66
CA LYS A 96 -16.34 12.74 5.90
C LYS A 96 -16.18 14.22 5.53
N LYS A 97 -14.94 14.71 5.49
CA LYS A 97 -14.58 16.10 5.12
C LYS A 97 -13.96 16.18 3.72
N ARG A 98 -14.11 15.15 2.88
CA ARG A 98 -13.41 15.00 1.59
C ARG A 98 -13.50 16.23 0.68
N THR A 99 -14.67 16.90 0.65
CA THR A 99 -14.89 18.07 -0.19
C THR A 99 -14.06 19.29 0.23
N GLN A 100 -13.51 19.28 1.45
CA GLN A 100 -12.68 20.36 1.99
C GLN A 100 -11.17 20.07 1.83
N LEU A 101 -10.79 18.81 1.55
CA LEU A 101 -9.37 18.40 1.51
C LEU A 101 -8.66 18.92 0.26
N PHE A 102 -9.33 18.89 -0.89
CA PHE A 102 -8.75 19.29 -2.17
C PHE A 102 -9.73 20.19 -2.95
N PRO A 103 -9.89 21.46 -2.54
CA PRO A 103 -10.84 22.35 -3.17
C PRO A 103 -10.62 22.47 -4.69
N GLY A 104 -11.68 22.28 -5.49
CA GLY A 104 -11.63 22.39 -6.95
C GLY A 104 -10.95 21.24 -7.68
N LYS A 105 -10.64 20.13 -6.99
CA LYS A 105 -10.05 18.92 -7.60
C LYS A 105 -10.77 17.66 -7.16
N ASP A 106 -11.01 16.74 -8.08
CA ASP A 106 -11.63 15.43 -7.82
C ASP A 106 -10.61 14.39 -7.31
N VAL A 107 -9.78 14.78 -6.32
CA VAL A 107 -8.76 13.88 -5.75
C VAL A 107 -9.39 12.80 -4.90
N LEU A 108 -10.42 13.13 -4.12
CA LEU A 108 -11.11 12.19 -3.25
C LEU A 108 -12.62 12.30 -3.50
N PRO A 109 -13.13 11.62 -4.55
CA PRO A 109 -14.52 11.71 -4.96
C PRO A 109 -15.47 11.00 -3.98
N GLU A 110 -16.75 11.06 -4.26
CA GLU A 110 -17.76 10.27 -3.57
C GLU A 110 -17.64 8.80 -3.96
N LEU A 111 -17.42 7.94 -2.97
CA LEU A 111 -17.32 6.49 -3.12
C LEU A 111 -18.68 5.85 -2.82
N ALA A 112 -18.99 4.73 -3.45
CA ALA A 112 -20.16 3.93 -3.07
C ALA A 112 -20.00 3.38 -1.65
N CYS A 113 -18.80 2.95 -1.31
CA CYS A 113 -18.45 2.49 0.04
C CYS A 113 -16.96 2.72 0.31
N LEU A 114 -16.62 3.10 1.54
CA LEU A 114 -15.24 3.12 2.03
C LEU A 114 -15.10 2.16 3.21
N THR A 115 -14.38 1.07 3.01
CA THR A 115 -13.95 0.17 4.08
C THR A 115 -12.50 0.41 4.40
N VAL A 116 -12.13 0.44 5.67
CA VAL A 116 -10.73 0.59 6.08
C VAL A 116 -10.35 -0.55 7.01
N ILE A 117 -9.38 -1.36 6.59
CA ILE A 117 -8.72 -2.36 7.43
C ILE A 117 -7.54 -1.69 8.12
N GLN A 118 -7.45 -1.85 9.44
CA GLN A 118 -6.29 -1.38 10.17
C GLN A 118 -5.12 -2.32 9.93
N ALA A 119 -4.05 -1.78 9.30
CA ALA A 119 -2.84 -2.52 9.04
C ALA A 119 -2.09 -2.84 10.34
N VAL A 120 -1.44 -4.00 10.35
CA VAL A 120 -0.51 -4.38 11.41
C VAL A 120 0.72 -3.47 11.35
N GLN A 121 1.20 -3.03 12.51
CA GLN A 121 2.40 -2.20 12.64
C GLN A 121 3.43 -2.90 13.53
N GLY A 122 4.56 -3.30 12.96
CA GLY A 122 5.73 -3.83 13.68
C GLY A 122 6.90 -2.86 13.77
N LEU A 123 6.67 -1.56 13.49
CA LEU A 123 7.72 -0.53 13.50
C LEU A 123 8.29 -0.33 14.90
N GLY A 124 9.62 -0.09 14.98
CA GLY A 124 10.29 0.09 16.26
C GLY A 124 10.33 -1.15 17.14
N GLY A 125 10.09 -2.34 16.57
CA GLY A 125 10.09 -3.61 17.30
C GLY A 125 8.88 -3.82 18.20
N GLN A 126 7.78 -3.10 17.95
CA GLN A 126 6.53 -3.30 18.68
C GLN A 126 6.03 -4.73 18.55
N ASP A 127 5.44 -5.25 19.63
CA ASP A 127 4.74 -6.52 19.59
C ASP A 127 3.49 -6.40 18.70
N THR A 128 3.39 -7.27 17.73
CA THR A 128 2.27 -7.29 16.78
C THR A 128 1.22 -8.33 17.14
N GLY A 129 1.51 -9.22 18.09
CA GLY A 129 0.66 -10.36 18.43
C GLY A 129 0.71 -11.51 17.41
N TYR A 130 1.63 -11.47 16.43
CA TYR A 130 1.83 -12.52 15.41
C TYR A 130 3.20 -13.18 15.60
N ALA A 131 3.31 -14.46 15.22
CA ALA A 131 4.56 -15.21 15.34
C ALA A 131 5.64 -14.65 14.41
N ASP A 132 5.26 -14.31 13.19
CA ASP A 132 6.16 -13.67 12.23
C ASP A 132 5.41 -12.67 11.32
N TRP A 133 6.18 -12.03 10.45
CA TRP A 133 5.67 -11.04 9.49
C TRP A 133 4.70 -11.67 8.47
N PHE A 134 4.89 -12.94 8.09
CA PHE A 134 4.04 -13.62 7.13
C PHE A 134 2.70 -14.02 7.71
N ASP A 135 2.64 -14.37 9.00
CA ASP A 135 1.39 -14.62 9.70
C ASP A 135 0.53 -13.35 9.73
N ALA A 136 1.17 -12.20 10.02
CA ALA A 136 0.50 -10.90 9.99
C ALA A 136 0.02 -10.53 8.57
N LEU A 137 0.81 -10.84 7.52
CA LEU A 137 0.43 -10.65 6.12
C LEU A 137 -0.81 -11.50 5.79
N THR A 138 -0.77 -12.80 6.08
CA THR A 138 -1.86 -13.73 5.81
C THR A 138 -3.16 -13.33 6.49
N GLU A 139 -3.08 -12.85 7.73
CA GLU A 139 -4.28 -12.36 8.43
C GLU A 139 -4.86 -11.10 7.78
N MET A 140 -4.01 -10.19 7.29
CA MET A 140 -4.51 -9.01 6.56
C MET A 140 -5.12 -9.40 5.21
N GLU A 141 -4.54 -10.35 4.48
CA GLU A 141 -5.11 -10.92 3.24
C GLU A 141 -6.49 -11.53 3.53
N ARG A 142 -6.62 -12.36 4.55
CA ARG A 142 -7.90 -12.94 4.97
C ARG A 142 -8.94 -11.87 5.31
N ARG A 143 -8.54 -10.76 5.92
CA ARG A 143 -9.45 -9.63 6.19
C ARG A 143 -9.86 -8.91 4.92
N MET A 144 -8.99 -8.82 3.92
CA MET A 144 -9.33 -8.27 2.61
C MET A 144 -10.35 -9.15 1.89
N ASP A 145 -10.17 -10.47 1.91
CA ASP A 145 -11.09 -11.44 1.29
C ASP A 145 -12.51 -11.42 1.89
N ALA A 146 -12.64 -10.98 3.14
CA ALA A 146 -13.92 -10.83 3.81
C ALA A 146 -14.67 -9.53 3.45
N VAL A 147 -14.10 -8.68 2.60
CA VAL A 147 -14.67 -7.38 2.20
C VAL A 147 -15.04 -7.42 0.73
N ASP A 148 -16.23 -6.94 0.40
CA ASP A 148 -16.62 -6.70 -0.99
C ASP A 148 -16.14 -5.31 -1.44
N TYR A 149 -15.21 -5.26 -2.42
CA TYR A 149 -14.62 -4.02 -2.93
C TYR A 149 -14.27 -4.12 -4.42
N ASP A 150 -14.15 -2.99 -5.08
CA ASP A 150 -13.72 -2.88 -6.48
C ASP A 150 -12.22 -2.55 -6.59
N VAL A 151 -11.73 -1.69 -5.67
CA VAL A 151 -10.37 -1.17 -5.69
C VAL A 151 -9.77 -1.17 -4.28
N ALA A 152 -8.54 -1.68 -4.14
CA ALA A 152 -7.75 -1.56 -2.91
C ALA A 152 -6.72 -0.43 -3.01
N ILE A 153 -6.63 0.42 -1.99
CA ILE A 153 -5.56 1.40 -1.81
C ILE A 153 -4.75 0.99 -0.58
N VAL A 154 -3.48 0.67 -0.78
CA VAL A 154 -2.68 0.07 0.28
C VAL A 154 -1.54 0.99 0.72
N GLY A 155 -1.55 1.34 2.02
CA GLY A 155 -0.52 2.14 2.68
C GLY A 155 -0.13 1.53 4.02
N ALA A 156 0.47 0.33 3.99
CA ALA A 156 0.75 -0.52 5.14
C ALA A 156 2.26 -0.85 5.29
N GLY A 157 3.14 0.09 4.93
CA GLY A 157 4.59 -0.12 5.00
C GLY A 157 5.04 -1.31 4.15
N ALA A 158 5.84 -2.21 4.71
CA ALA A 158 6.34 -3.39 4.00
C ALA A 158 5.25 -4.40 3.58
N TYR A 159 4.08 -4.35 4.17
CA TYR A 159 2.95 -5.18 3.73
C TYR A 159 2.26 -4.66 2.46
N SER A 160 2.50 -3.39 2.08
CA SER A 160 1.71 -2.74 1.03
C SER A 160 1.78 -3.43 -0.32
N LEU A 161 2.97 -3.77 -0.78
CA LEU A 161 3.17 -4.36 -2.09
C LEU A 161 2.57 -5.77 -2.19
N PRO A 162 2.82 -6.70 -1.24
CA PRO A 162 2.16 -8.01 -1.22
C PRO A 162 0.63 -7.94 -1.13
N LEU A 163 0.08 -7.06 -0.31
CA LEU A 163 -1.38 -6.90 -0.20
C LEU A 163 -2.02 -6.33 -1.48
N ALA A 164 -1.33 -5.43 -2.19
CA ALA A 164 -1.80 -4.96 -3.48
C ALA A 164 -1.76 -6.07 -4.54
N ALA A 165 -0.74 -6.92 -4.53
CA ALA A 165 -0.68 -8.09 -5.40
C ALA A 165 -1.78 -9.11 -5.07
N HIS A 166 -2.03 -9.38 -3.79
CA HIS A 166 -3.12 -10.24 -3.35
C HIS A 166 -4.49 -9.75 -3.88
N ALA A 167 -4.77 -8.45 -3.76
CA ALA A 167 -6.00 -7.87 -4.31
C ALA A 167 -6.12 -8.11 -5.83
N ARG A 168 -5.05 -7.90 -6.60
CA ARG A 168 -5.03 -8.19 -8.04
C ARG A 168 -5.25 -9.67 -8.32
N ASP A 169 -4.56 -10.56 -7.61
CA ASP A 169 -4.62 -12.01 -7.81
C ASP A 169 -6.01 -12.58 -7.47
N THR A 170 -6.77 -11.87 -6.65
CA THR A 170 -8.20 -12.17 -6.34
C THR A 170 -9.19 -11.41 -7.23
N GLY A 171 -8.71 -10.75 -8.31
CA GLY A 171 -9.55 -10.16 -9.35
C GLY A 171 -9.96 -8.71 -9.12
N HIS A 172 -9.29 -7.98 -8.22
CA HIS A 172 -9.58 -6.58 -7.90
C HIS A 172 -8.51 -5.64 -8.47
N ALA A 173 -8.86 -4.38 -8.68
CA ALA A 173 -7.85 -3.37 -8.92
C ALA A 173 -7.14 -3.00 -7.62
N ALA A 174 -5.84 -2.69 -7.69
CA ALA A 174 -5.11 -2.26 -6.51
C ALA A 174 -4.03 -1.23 -6.82
N ILE A 175 -3.77 -0.36 -5.86
CA ILE A 175 -2.66 0.58 -5.91
C ILE A 175 -1.95 0.61 -4.55
N GLN A 176 -0.62 0.47 -4.60
CA GLN A 176 0.25 0.63 -3.45
C GLN A 176 0.82 2.04 -3.48
N MET A 177 0.49 2.86 -2.48
CA MET A 177 0.97 4.24 -2.35
C MET A 177 1.81 4.45 -1.08
N SER A 178 1.99 3.42 -0.24
CA SER A 178 2.75 3.51 1.00
C SER A 178 2.36 4.75 1.84
N GLY A 179 3.34 5.55 2.28
CA GLY A 179 3.10 6.77 3.06
C GLY A 179 2.28 7.85 2.34
N ALA A 180 2.27 7.89 1.00
CA ALA A 180 1.46 8.83 0.25
C ALA A 180 -0.06 8.58 0.38
N THR A 181 -0.46 7.37 0.81
CA THR A 181 -1.86 7.04 1.10
C THR A 181 -2.47 7.97 2.16
N GLN A 182 -1.72 8.32 3.20
CA GLN A 182 -2.24 9.23 4.24
C GLN A 182 -2.50 10.64 3.70
N LEU A 183 -1.68 11.11 2.74
CA LEU A 183 -1.84 12.43 2.13
C LEU A 183 -3.10 12.50 1.27
N LEU A 184 -3.52 11.39 0.64
CA LEU A 184 -4.79 11.29 -0.09
C LEU A 184 -5.99 11.63 0.83
N PHE A 185 -5.89 11.33 2.10
CA PHE A 185 -6.91 11.65 3.10
C PHE A 185 -6.59 12.94 3.91
N GLY A 186 -5.67 13.76 3.43
CA GLY A 186 -5.29 15.02 4.09
C GLY A 186 -4.63 14.83 5.46
N ILE A 187 -4.06 13.67 5.72
CA ILE A 187 -3.34 13.36 6.95
C ILE A 187 -1.87 13.73 6.74
N LYS A 188 -1.41 14.78 7.39
CA LYS A 188 0.00 15.23 7.30
C LYS A 188 0.90 14.26 8.08
N GLY A 189 2.09 14.02 7.55
CA GLY A 189 3.19 13.42 8.30
C GLY A 189 3.72 14.39 9.38
N LYS A 190 4.49 13.85 10.33
CA LYS A 190 5.28 14.66 11.27
C LYS A 190 6.47 15.28 10.56
#